data_1388970381f7d74dd081df7e82e9aa1d
#
_entry.id   1388970381f7d74dd081df7e82e9aa1d
#
_cell.length_a   1.000
_cell.length_b   1.000
_cell.length_c   1.000
_cell.angle_alpha   90.00
_cell.angle_beta   90.00
_cell.angle_gamma   90.00
#
_symmetry.space_group_name_H-M   'P 1'
#
loop_
_entity.id
_entity.type
_entity.pdbx_description
1 polymer ?
#
loop_
_entity_poly.entity_id
_entity_poly.type
_entity_poly.pdbx_seq_one_letter_code
_entity_poly.pdbx_strand_id
1 'polypeptide(L)'
;MILTIDKLIYGGNGLARLGADDNGPGKVVFLPFVLEGERVEAEVTEQKPGFARARANKILEPSPHRIASACPYFGQCGGCHYQHTSYEHQLRIKSAILRETLCRVGKIELAQGIHVHAAQPWNYRNRTRLRVRTRPFVLGYNRLRWRELLPVEQCPISSPLINRAIAALWDLGRTDSVSGDVAEIELFTNAEDTKLLAELTVQEEGCWRGRKSDLAQFVIALRTAVPEVTGVAVLHAVGRGEVELEEIPAELREIFGADYLLYTTGNVSFQVSAGSFFQINRFLIDKLVELVSAGRSGGYALDVYAGTGLFSVALAKEFREVGAVESCPFTFRNLMRNCPENVRLYQQSMEEFIVEAKPDLVVVDPPRAGLGQSVAELLATSGTPRITCVSCDPATLARDLTVLTQSGYRIEEVHLVDMFPQTLHIESVIQLVR
;
A
#
# COMPACT_ATOMS: atom_id res chain seq x y z
N MET A 1 -33.49 -4.16 -9.11
CA MET A 1 -33.61 -2.89 -9.86
C MET A 1 -32.60 -2.84 -10.99
N ILE A 2 -32.87 -2.05 -12.03
CA ILE A 2 -31.92 -1.84 -13.12
C ILE A 2 -31.26 -0.48 -12.90
N LEU A 3 -29.93 -0.46 -12.97
CA LEU A 3 -29.11 0.74 -12.80
C LEU A 3 -28.13 0.89 -13.98
N THR A 4 -27.85 2.13 -14.37
CA THR A 4 -26.75 2.47 -15.27
C THR A 4 -25.62 3.06 -14.44
N ILE A 5 -24.38 2.64 -14.68
CA ILE A 5 -23.22 3.10 -13.95
C ILE A 5 -22.71 4.39 -14.58
N ASP A 6 -22.76 5.49 -13.82
CA ASP A 6 -22.37 6.82 -14.29
C ASP A 6 -20.84 6.93 -14.42
N LYS A 7 -20.09 6.43 -13.43
CA LYS A 7 -18.63 6.46 -13.36
C LYS A 7 -18.08 5.57 -12.25
N LEU A 8 -16.76 5.41 -12.22
CA LEU A 8 -16.05 4.83 -11.08
C LEU A 8 -15.55 5.92 -10.14
N ILE A 9 -15.49 5.59 -8.84
CA ILE A 9 -15.03 6.51 -7.80
C ILE A 9 -13.92 5.89 -6.97
N TYR A 10 -13.19 6.71 -6.22
CA TYR A 10 -12.21 6.22 -5.25
C TYR A 10 -12.88 5.25 -4.27
N GLY A 11 -12.17 4.16 -3.94
CA GLY A 11 -12.74 3.05 -3.13
C GLY A 11 -13.25 1.87 -3.96
N GLY A 12 -13.03 1.87 -5.29
CA GLY A 12 -13.28 0.72 -6.17
C GLY A 12 -14.74 0.46 -6.51
N ASN A 13 -15.64 1.42 -6.25
CA ASN A 13 -17.06 1.28 -6.56
C ASN A 13 -17.42 2.06 -7.80
N GLY A 14 -18.38 1.53 -8.56
CA GLY A 14 -19.17 2.33 -9.49
C GLY A 14 -20.22 3.14 -8.75
N LEU A 15 -20.53 4.31 -9.29
CA LEU A 15 -21.59 5.20 -8.85
C LEU A 15 -22.74 5.11 -9.85
N ALA A 16 -23.94 4.91 -9.35
CA ALA A 16 -25.21 4.99 -10.09
C ALA A 16 -26.20 5.86 -9.33
N ARG A 17 -27.35 6.17 -9.94
CA ARG A 17 -28.43 6.94 -9.32
C ARG A 17 -29.74 6.20 -9.39
N LEU A 18 -30.49 6.19 -8.28
CA LEU A 18 -31.81 5.60 -8.16
C LEU A 18 -32.86 6.70 -8.08
N GLY A 19 -33.88 6.63 -8.93
CA GLY A 19 -34.94 7.61 -8.94
C GLY A 19 -34.51 8.99 -9.44
N ALA A 20 -33.52 9.04 -10.34
CA ALA A 20 -33.22 10.25 -11.08
C ALA A 20 -34.36 10.59 -12.02
N ASP A 21 -34.92 11.78 -11.88
CA ASP A 21 -36.02 12.32 -12.69
C ASP A 21 -35.83 13.83 -12.85
N ASP A 22 -36.83 14.50 -13.47
CA ASP A 22 -36.81 15.94 -13.70
C ASP A 22 -36.76 16.78 -12.37
N ASN A 23 -37.07 16.16 -11.23
CA ASN A 23 -37.06 16.81 -9.91
C ASN A 23 -35.70 16.69 -9.19
N GLY A 24 -34.74 15.89 -9.73
CA GLY A 24 -33.41 15.82 -9.16
C GLY A 24 -32.57 14.60 -9.57
N PRO A 25 -31.31 14.62 -9.17
CA PRO A 25 -30.34 13.62 -9.59
C PRO A 25 -30.54 12.23 -8.97
N GLY A 26 -31.58 12.04 -8.14
CA GLY A 26 -31.83 10.79 -7.46
C GLY A 26 -30.84 10.42 -6.36
N LYS A 27 -31.11 9.30 -5.69
CA LYS A 27 -30.25 8.80 -4.60
C LYS A 27 -29.01 8.10 -5.14
N VAL A 28 -27.84 8.44 -4.60
CA VAL A 28 -26.56 7.80 -4.98
C VAL A 28 -26.54 6.34 -4.54
N VAL A 29 -26.10 5.46 -5.45
CA VAL A 29 -25.93 4.03 -5.19
C VAL A 29 -24.49 3.62 -5.55
N PHE A 30 -23.84 2.92 -4.64
CA PHE A 30 -22.48 2.41 -4.83
C PHE A 30 -22.50 0.90 -5.09
N LEU A 31 -21.83 0.48 -6.17
CA LEU A 31 -21.74 -0.92 -6.58
C LEU A 31 -20.27 -1.32 -6.82
N PRO A 32 -19.76 -2.40 -6.22
CA PRO A 32 -18.44 -2.95 -6.58
C PRO A 32 -18.50 -3.74 -7.89
N PHE A 33 -17.34 -3.89 -8.53
CA PHE A 33 -17.09 -4.77 -9.68
C PHE A 33 -17.91 -4.46 -10.93
N VAL A 34 -18.28 -3.20 -11.12
CA VAL A 34 -18.96 -2.67 -12.31
C VAL A 34 -18.07 -1.66 -13.02
N LEU A 35 -18.37 -1.35 -14.28
CA LEU A 35 -17.66 -0.37 -15.09
C LEU A 35 -18.61 0.73 -15.55
N GLU A 36 -18.04 1.89 -15.87
CA GLU A 36 -18.78 3.03 -16.44
C GLU A 36 -19.53 2.62 -17.72
N GLY A 37 -20.76 3.11 -17.85
CA GLY A 37 -21.67 2.83 -18.95
C GLY A 37 -22.39 1.47 -18.87
N GLU A 38 -22.04 0.60 -17.92
CA GLU A 38 -22.73 -0.68 -17.77
C GLU A 38 -24.15 -0.51 -17.26
N ARG A 39 -25.03 -1.32 -17.82
CA ARG A 39 -26.39 -1.48 -17.32
C ARG A 39 -26.51 -2.80 -16.56
N VAL A 40 -26.92 -2.71 -15.30
CA VAL A 40 -26.86 -3.85 -14.38
C VAL A 40 -28.19 -4.09 -13.68
N GLU A 41 -28.50 -5.36 -13.46
CA GLU A 41 -29.54 -5.75 -12.51
C GLU A 41 -28.89 -5.85 -11.11
N ALA A 42 -29.40 -5.06 -10.16
CA ALA A 42 -28.80 -4.92 -8.85
C ALA A 42 -29.82 -5.08 -7.72
N GLU A 43 -29.32 -5.54 -6.58
CA GLU A 43 -30.02 -5.67 -5.32
C GLU A 43 -29.42 -4.74 -4.28
N VAL A 44 -30.23 -3.95 -3.57
CA VAL A 44 -29.77 -3.09 -2.47
C VAL A 44 -29.37 -3.96 -1.28
N THR A 45 -28.15 -3.78 -0.82
CA THR A 45 -27.60 -4.49 0.33
C THR A 45 -27.59 -3.63 1.59
N GLU A 46 -27.57 -2.30 1.43
CA GLU A 46 -27.59 -1.34 2.54
C GLU A 46 -28.25 -0.04 2.08
N GLN A 47 -29.06 0.56 2.93
CA GLN A 47 -29.72 1.84 2.65
C GLN A 47 -29.49 2.83 3.80
N LYS A 48 -28.92 4.00 3.47
CA LYS A 48 -28.71 5.13 4.38
C LYS A 48 -29.51 6.35 3.88
N PRO A 49 -29.71 7.40 4.70
CA PRO A 49 -30.40 8.62 4.25
C PRO A 49 -29.81 9.25 2.97
N GLY A 50 -28.47 9.36 2.88
CA GLY A 50 -27.78 10.03 1.76
C GLY A 50 -27.34 9.12 0.60
N PHE A 51 -27.26 7.80 0.81
CA PHE A 51 -26.80 6.86 -0.21
C PHE A 51 -27.35 5.45 0.00
N ALA A 52 -27.18 4.60 -0.99
CA ALA A 52 -27.40 3.15 -0.86
C ALA A 52 -26.13 2.40 -1.33
N ARG A 53 -26.00 1.15 -0.88
CA ARG A 53 -25.07 0.18 -1.45
C ARG A 53 -25.85 -0.93 -2.11
N ALA A 54 -25.37 -1.39 -3.25
CA ALA A 54 -26.00 -2.48 -3.97
C ALA A 54 -24.95 -3.48 -4.46
N ARG A 55 -25.41 -4.66 -4.81
CA ARG A 55 -24.63 -5.70 -5.48
C ARG A 55 -25.24 -5.94 -6.85
N ALA A 56 -24.43 -5.92 -7.90
CA ALA A 56 -24.84 -6.34 -9.21
C ALA A 56 -25.03 -7.86 -9.24
N ASN A 57 -26.24 -8.32 -9.55
CA ASN A 57 -26.55 -9.73 -9.72
C ASN A 57 -26.31 -10.18 -11.16
N LYS A 58 -26.48 -9.25 -12.13
CA LYS A 58 -26.27 -9.52 -13.54
C LYS A 58 -25.85 -8.24 -14.27
N ILE A 59 -24.89 -8.37 -15.17
CA ILE A 59 -24.54 -7.33 -16.15
C ILE A 59 -25.45 -7.56 -17.37
N LEU A 60 -26.31 -6.59 -17.66
CA LEU A 60 -27.25 -6.65 -18.76
C LEU A 60 -26.61 -6.18 -20.06
N GLU A 61 -25.89 -5.05 -19.97
CA GLU A 61 -25.16 -4.45 -21.07
C GLU A 61 -23.73 -4.18 -20.58
N PRO A 62 -22.75 -5.01 -20.99
CA PRO A 62 -21.36 -4.88 -20.51
C PRO A 62 -20.66 -3.71 -21.19
N SER A 63 -19.73 -3.09 -20.47
CA SER A 63 -18.76 -2.16 -21.04
C SER A 63 -17.88 -2.85 -22.09
N PRO A 64 -17.50 -2.18 -23.19
CA PRO A 64 -16.54 -2.71 -24.15
C PRO A 64 -15.15 -3.00 -23.54
N HIS A 65 -14.88 -2.45 -22.38
CA HIS A 65 -13.63 -2.66 -21.63
C HIS A 65 -13.70 -3.83 -20.65
N ARG A 66 -14.86 -4.49 -20.50
CA ARG A 66 -14.99 -5.62 -19.58
C ARG A 66 -14.30 -6.86 -20.13
N ILE A 67 -13.50 -7.49 -19.25
CA ILE A 67 -12.81 -8.76 -19.53
C ILE A 67 -13.07 -9.75 -18.40
N ALA A 68 -12.78 -11.03 -18.65
CA ALA A 68 -12.77 -12.04 -17.61
C ALA A 68 -11.55 -11.84 -16.69
N SER A 69 -11.75 -11.95 -15.38
CA SER A 69 -10.65 -11.91 -14.42
C SER A 69 -9.77 -13.15 -14.52
N ALA A 70 -8.44 -12.96 -14.47
CA ALA A 70 -7.50 -14.07 -14.43
C ALA A 70 -7.41 -14.75 -13.05
N CYS A 71 -7.82 -14.07 -11.98
CA CYS A 71 -7.78 -14.59 -10.62
C CYS A 71 -9.08 -15.31 -10.25
N PRO A 72 -9.03 -16.60 -9.85
CA PRO A 72 -10.23 -17.36 -9.48
C PRO A 72 -10.92 -16.82 -8.20
N TYR A 73 -10.21 -16.03 -7.40
CA TYR A 73 -10.71 -15.44 -6.16
C TYR A 73 -11.25 -14.01 -6.34
N PHE A 74 -11.21 -13.48 -7.56
CA PHE A 74 -11.71 -12.12 -7.82
C PHE A 74 -13.20 -12.00 -7.49
N GLY A 75 -13.59 -10.91 -6.85
CA GLY A 75 -14.94 -10.68 -6.35
C GLY A 75 -15.24 -11.32 -4.98
N GLN A 76 -14.35 -12.19 -4.49
CA GLN A 76 -14.43 -12.79 -3.15
C GLN A 76 -13.31 -12.28 -2.25
N CYS A 77 -12.06 -12.25 -2.77
CA CYS A 77 -10.90 -11.70 -2.08
C CYS A 77 -10.98 -10.18 -1.98
N GLY A 78 -10.63 -9.61 -0.81
CA GLY A 78 -10.59 -8.17 -0.60
C GLY A 78 -9.42 -7.43 -1.26
N GLY A 79 -8.46 -8.15 -1.88
CA GLY A 79 -7.23 -7.54 -2.36
C GLY A 79 -7.31 -6.82 -3.71
N CYS A 80 -8.19 -7.25 -4.63
CA CYS A 80 -8.26 -6.70 -5.99
C CYS A 80 -9.66 -6.21 -6.34
N HIS A 81 -9.74 -5.12 -7.14
CA HIS A 81 -10.99 -4.43 -7.44
C HIS A 81 -11.23 -4.23 -8.95
N TYR A 82 -10.19 -4.33 -9.79
CA TYR A 82 -10.26 -3.93 -11.21
C TYR A 82 -9.87 -5.04 -12.20
N GLN A 83 -9.73 -6.31 -11.76
CA GLN A 83 -9.35 -7.38 -12.68
C GLN A 83 -10.39 -7.69 -13.78
N HIS A 84 -11.57 -7.12 -13.69
CA HIS A 84 -12.63 -7.26 -14.69
C HIS A 84 -12.53 -6.23 -15.84
N THR A 85 -11.42 -5.51 -15.91
CA THR A 85 -11.13 -4.60 -17.02
C THR A 85 -9.66 -4.64 -17.42
N SER A 86 -9.34 -4.25 -18.67
CA SER A 86 -7.96 -4.23 -19.15
C SER A 86 -7.08 -3.30 -18.32
N TYR A 87 -5.80 -3.62 -18.23
CA TYR A 87 -4.86 -2.82 -17.43
C TYR A 87 -4.78 -1.36 -17.91
N GLU A 88 -4.76 -1.16 -19.20
CA GLU A 88 -4.78 0.19 -19.79
C GLU A 88 -6.02 0.99 -19.35
N HIS A 89 -7.18 0.33 -19.29
CA HIS A 89 -8.39 1.00 -18.82
C HIS A 89 -8.35 1.28 -17.30
N GLN A 90 -7.74 0.41 -16.48
CA GLN A 90 -7.50 0.69 -15.06
C GLN A 90 -6.69 1.96 -14.84
N LEU A 91 -5.64 2.20 -15.66
CA LEU A 91 -4.84 3.42 -15.59
C LEU A 91 -5.66 4.67 -15.92
N ARG A 92 -6.54 4.59 -16.92
CA ARG A 92 -7.48 5.69 -17.24
C ARG A 92 -8.44 5.96 -16.09
N ILE A 93 -9.03 4.91 -15.50
CA ILE A 93 -9.92 5.03 -14.33
C ILE A 93 -9.19 5.71 -13.16
N LYS A 94 -7.99 5.24 -12.79
CA LYS A 94 -7.21 5.79 -11.68
C LYS A 94 -6.83 7.26 -11.93
N SER A 95 -6.41 7.59 -13.16
CA SER A 95 -6.10 8.96 -13.54
C SER A 95 -7.32 9.89 -13.46
N ALA A 96 -8.48 9.43 -13.91
CA ALA A 96 -9.73 10.17 -13.82
C ALA A 96 -10.17 10.38 -12.35
N ILE A 97 -10.04 9.35 -11.51
CA ILE A 97 -10.35 9.43 -10.07
C ILE A 97 -9.41 10.42 -9.38
N LEU A 98 -8.11 10.37 -9.64
CA LEU A 98 -7.12 11.30 -9.06
C LEU A 98 -7.50 12.75 -9.42
N ARG A 99 -7.72 13.03 -10.72
CA ARG A 99 -8.11 14.36 -11.19
C ARG A 99 -9.41 14.84 -10.54
N GLU A 100 -10.43 13.99 -10.52
CA GLU A 100 -11.72 14.34 -9.92
C GLU A 100 -11.59 14.60 -8.42
N THR A 101 -10.79 13.81 -7.71
CA THR A 101 -10.60 13.97 -6.26
C THR A 101 -9.88 15.29 -5.95
N LEU A 102 -8.83 15.62 -6.68
CA LEU A 102 -8.14 16.91 -6.54
C LEU A 102 -9.10 18.10 -6.80
N CYS A 103 -9.93 18.01 -7.84
CA CYS A 103 -10.90 19.04 -8.16
C CYS A 103 -12.00 19.17 -7.10
N ARG A 104 -12.63 18.05 -6.70
CA ARG A 104 -13.82 18.11 -5.82
C ARG A 104 -13.47 18.33 -4.37
N VAL A 105 -12.43 17.68 -3.85
CA VAL A 105 -12.02 17.75 -2.44
C VAL A 105 -11.08 18.95 -2.24
N GLY A 106 -10.03 19.04 -3.05
CA GLY A 106 -9.00 20.07 -2.92
C GLY A 106 -9.36 21.40 -3.58
N LYS A 107 -10.42 21.45 -4.41
CA LYS A 107 -10.75 22.62 -5.25
C LYS A 107 -9.60 23.02 -6.19
N ILE A 108 -8.79 22.03 -6.58
CA ILE A 108 -7.60 22.18 -7.39
C ILE A 108 -7.94 21.77 -8.82
N GLU A 109 -7.93 22.73 -9.74
CA GLU A 109 -8.06 22.47 -11.16
C GLU A 109 -6.66 22.28 -11.77
N LEU A 110 -6.40 21.09 -12.32
CA LEU A 110 -5.13 20.80 -12.96
C LEU A 110 -5.12 21.38 -14.39
N ALA A 111 -4.28 22.37 -14.62
CA ALA A 111 -4.05 22.92 -15.95
C ALA A 111 -3.29 21.95 -16.86
N GLN A 112 -2.43 21.10 -16.27
CA GLN A 112 -1.61 20.10 -16.97
C GLN A 112 -2.23 18.70 -16.93
N GLY A 113 -1.66 17.82 -17.74
CA GLY A 113 -1.95 16.38 -17.70
C GLY A 113 -1.44 15.70 -16.46
N ILE A 114 -1.88 14.47 -16.24
CA ILE A 114 -1.32 13.56 -15.23
C ILE A 114 -0.36 12.63 -15.98
N HIS A 115 0.90 12.59 -15.58
CA HIS A 115 1.89 11.65 -16.11
C HIS A 115 1.67 10.28 -15.46
N VAL A 116 1.34 9.28 -16.29
CA VAL A 116 1.03 7.92 -15.79
C VAL A 116 2.25 7.03 -15.96
N HIS A 117 2.70 6.43 -14.85
CA HIS A 117 3.81 5.49 -14.82
C HIS A 117 3.28 4.10 -14.46
N ALA A 118 3.52 3.15 -15.34
CA ALA A 118 3.00 1.80 -15.26
C ALA A 118 4.09 0.77 -15.57
N ALA A 119 3.92 -0.45 -15.06
CA ALA A 119 4.79 -1.58 -15.34
C ALA A 119 3.95 -2.86 -15.52
N GLN A 120 4.55 -4.04 -15.33
CA GLN A 120 3.80 -5.29 -15.38
C GLN A 120 2.69 -5.33 -14.34
N PRO A 121 1.43 -5.63 -14.70
CA PRO A 121 0.30 -5.63 -13.77
C PRO A 121 0.16 -6.91 -12.95
N TRP A 122 1.03 -7.89 -13.17
CA TRP A 122 1.07 -9.19 -12.50
C TRP A 122 2.43 -9.47 -11.90
N ASN A 123 2.49 -10.35 -10.88
CA ASN A 123 3.73 -10.74 -10.21
C ASN A 123 4.58 -9.58 -9.71
N TYR A 124 3.97 -8.42 -9.52
CA TYR A 124 4.67 -7.22 -9.08
C TYR A 124 4.90 -7.17 -7.57
N ARG A 125 4.03 -7.83 -6.81
CA ARG A 125 3.98 -7.71 -5.36
C ARG A 125 5.08 -8.54 -4.72
N ASN A 126 6.03 -7.86 -4.07
CA ASN A 126 7.16 -8.47 -3.37
C ASN A 126 6.87 -8.79 -1.89
N ARG A 127 5.71 -8.38 -1.36
CA ARG A 127 5.32 -8.60 0.03
C ARG A 127 3.84 -8.93 0.13
N THR A 128 3.50 -9.93 0.94
CA THR A 128 2.11 -10.30 1.20
C THR A 128 1.95 -10.86 2.60
N ARG A 129 0.85 -10.54 3.26
CA ARG A 129 0.47 -11.07 4.57
C ARG A 129 -0.72 -11.98 4.42
N LEU A 130 -0.57 -13.21 4.88
CA LEU A 130 -1.57 -14.28 4.82
C LEU A 130 -2.05 -14.59 6.22
N ARG A 131 -3.34 -14.75 6.40
CA ARG A 131 -3.91 -15.29 7.64
C ARG A 131 -3.87 -16.81 7.65
N VAL A 132 -3.68 -17.37 8.83
CA VAL A 132 -3.59 -18.81 9.05
C VAL A 132 -4.67 -19.23 10.05
N ARG A 133 -5.32 -20.34 9.75
CA ARG A 133 -6.08 -21.15 10.70
C ARG A 133 -5.51 -22.55 10.63
N THR A 134 -5.10 -23.08 11.75
CA THR A 134 -4.36 -24.37 11.79
C THR A 134 -5.26 -25.60 11.92
N ARG A 135 -6.52 -25.45 12.41
CA ARG A 135 -7.43 -26.59 12.62
C ARG A 135 -8.86 -26.25 12.20
N PRO A 136 -9.37 -26.77 11.07
CA PRO A 136 -8.60 -27.36 9.96
C PRO A 136 -7.67 -26.33 9.34
N PHE A 137 -6.57 -26.77 8.72
CA PHE A 137 -5.61 -25.85 8.10
C PHE A 137 -6.25 -25.06 6.97
N VAL A 138 -6.10 -23.74 7.02
CA VAL A 138 -6.50 -22.80 5.95
C VAL A 138 -5.49 -21.66 5.94
N LEU A 139 -4.98 -21.34 4.75
CA LEU A 139 -4.09 -20.23 4.48
C LEU A 139 -4.74 -19.32 3.43
N GLY A 140 -4.73 -18.01 3.63
CA GLY A 140 -5.30 -17.09 2.63
C GLY A 140 -5.50 -15.68 3.11
N TYR A 141 -6.48 -15.00 2.49
CA TYR A 141 -6.80 -13.59 2.76
C TYR A 141 -8.20 -13.44 3.34
N ASN A 142 -8.52 -12.25 3.83
CA ASN A 142 -9.89 -11.93 4.22
C ASN A 142 -10.80 -11.85 2.98
N ARG A 143 -12.04 -12.33 3.12
CA ARG A 143 -13.10 -12.06 2.14
C ARG A 143 -13.38 -10.55 2.09
N LEU A 144 -13.79 -10.11 0.93
CA LEU A 144 -14.20 -8.72 0.73
C LEU A 144 -15.29 -8.32 1.75
N ARG A 145 -15.01 -7.29 2.55
CA ARG A 145 -15.91 -6.73 3.59
C ARG A 145 -16.23 -7.67 4.76
N TRP A 146 -15.54 -8.81 4.86
CA TRP A 146 -15.74 -9.77 5.94
C TRP A 146 -14.40 -10.16 6.56
N ARG A 147 -14.42 -10.46 7.86
CA ARG A 147 -13.23 -11.04 8.54
C ARG A 147 -13.09 -12.56 8.31
N GLU A 148 -13.95 -13.14 7.47
CA GLU A 148 -13.89 -14.56 7.13
C GLU A 148 -12.67 -14.85 6.26
N LEU A 149 -11.93 -15.90 6.60
CA LEU A 149 -10.75 -16.35 5.88
C LEU A 149 -11.16 -17.05 4.57
N LEU A 150 -10.70 -16.52 3.46
CA LEU A 150 -10.83 -17.12 2.13
C LEU A 150 -9.58 -17.95 1.86
N PRO A 151 -9.72 -19.28 1.61
CA PRO A 151 -8.59 -20.12 1.20
C PRO A 151 -8.01 -19.62 -0.12
N VAL A 152 -6.67 -19.43 -0.16
CA VAL A 152 -5.98 -18.97 -1.37
C VAL A 152 -4.73 -19.80 -1.58
N GLU A 153 -4.65 -20.53 -2.68
CA GLU A 153 -3.51 -21.38 -3.04
C GLU A 153 -2.51 -20.67 -3.95
N GLN A 154 -2.93 -19.59 -4.61
CA GLN A 154 -2.07 -18.71 -5.42
C GLN A 154 -2.62 -17.30 -5.52
N CYS A 155 -1.73 -16.32 -5.67
CA CYS A 155 -2.09 -14.92 -5.86
C CYS A 155 -1.40 -14.37 -7.11
N PRO A 156 -2.13 -14.14 -8.24
CA PRO A 156 -1.50 -13.72 -9.50
C PRO A 156 -0.75 -12.39 -9.46
N ILE A 157 -1.05 -11.51 -8.48
CA ILE A 157 -0.31 -10.25 -8.31
C ILE A 157 0.97 -10.41 -7.47
N SER A 158 1.07 -11.48 -6.66
CA SER A 158 2.28 -11.78 -5.88
C SER A 158 3.38 -12.36 -6.75
N SER A 159 4.63 -12.17 -6.35
CA SER A 159 5.78 -12.67 -7.07
C SER A 159 5.79 -14.20 -7.20
N PRO A 160 6.50 -14.77 -8.17
CA PRO A 160 6.63 -16.22 -8.33
C PRO A 160 7.15 -16.92 -7.08
N LEU A 161 8.16 -16.36 -6.39
CA LEU A 161 8.71 -16.95 -5.17
C LEU A 161 7.70 -16.94 -4.02
N ILE A 162 6.93 -15.87 -3.86
CA ILE A 162 5.82 -15.82 -2.90
C ILE A 162 4.80 -16.92 -3.20
N ASN A 163 4.42 -17.12 -4.47
CA ASN A 163 3.47 -18.17 -4.84
C ASN A 163 4.00 -19.59 -4.57
N ARG A 164 5.31 -19.83 -4.79
CA ARG A 164 5.94 -21.11 -4.39
C ARG A 164 5.92 -21.31 -2.88
N ALA A 165 6.18 -20.26 -2.11
CA ALA A 165 6.09 -20.31 -0.65
C ALA A 165 4.65 -20.57 -0.18
N ILE A 166 3.63 -19.96 -0.80
CA ILE A 166 2.21 -20.23 -0.51
C ILE A 166 1.90 -21.72 -0.76
N ALA A 167 2.33 -22.28 -1.91
CA ALA A 167 2.12 -23.69 -2.21
C ALA A 167 2.79 -24.63 -1.19
N ALA A 168 4.05 -24.32 -0.82
CA ALA A 168 4.78 -25.08 0.21
C ALA A 168 4.09 -25.00 1.58
N LEU A 169 3.57 -23.85 1.96
CA LEU A 169 2.81 -23.68 3.21
C LEU A 169 1.50 -24.48 3.21
N TRP A 170 0.82 -24.60 2.07
CA TRP A 170 -0.33 -25.47 1.94
C TRP A 170 0.04 -26.95 2.11
N ASP A 171 1.16 -27.41 1.54
CA ASP A 171 1.63 -28.79 1.69
C ASP A 171 2.03 -29.08 3.15
N LEU A 172 2.72 -28.16 3.81
CA LEU A 172 3.05 -28.27 5.23
C LEU A 172 1.78 -28.28 6.11
N GLY A 173 0.79 -27.48 5.77
CA GLY A 173 -0.49 -27.45 6.48
C GLY A 173 -1.30 -28.76 6.33
N ARG A 174 -1.29 -29.37 5.14
CA ARG A 174 -1.93 -30.67 4.88
C ARG A 174 -1.29 -31.82 5.66
N THR A 175 -0.02 -31.68 6.03
CA THR A 175 0.72 -32.66 6.85
C THR A 175 0.77 -32.31 8.33
N ASP A 176 -0.03 -31.34 8.78
CA ASP A 176 -0.08 -30.83 10.17
C ASP A 176 1.29 -30.36 10.69
N SER A 177 2.16 -29.89 9.77
CA SER A 177 3.52 -29.44 10.07
C SER A 177 3.61 -27.94 10.36
N VAL A 178 2.50 -27.18 10.25
CA VAL A 178 2.43 -25.77 10.63
C VAL A 178 2.13 -25.66 12.12
N SER A 179 2.92 -24.85 12.85
CA SER A 179 2.71 -24.64 14.29
C SER A 179 1.33 -24.08 14.59
N GLY A 180 0.67 -24.64 15.60
CA GLY A 180 -0.70 -24.30 16.00
C GLY A 180 -0.91 -22.85 16.48
N ASP A 181 0.18 -22.15 16.80
CA ASP A 181 0.15 -20.80 17.36
C ASP A 181 0.26 -19.70 16.29
N VAL A 182 0.61 -20.07 15.05
CA VAL A 182 0.77 -19.11 13.95
C VAL A 182 -0.60 -18.61 13.50
N ALA A 183 -0.83 -17.31 13.63
CA ALA A 183 -2.04 -16.62 13.21
C ALA A 183 -1.90 -15.97 11.82
N GLU A 184 -0.69 -15.45 11.52
CA GLU A 184 -0.40 -14.81 10.24
C GLU A 184 1.02 -15.15 9.78
N ILE A 185 1.21 -15.16 8.48
CA ILE A 185 2.51 -15.31 7.83
C ILE A 185 2.66 -14.18 6.82
N GLU A 186 3.67 -13.33 7.02
CA GLU A 186 4.07 -12.37 6.02
C GLU A 186 5.28 -12.91 5.25
N LEU A 187 5.25 -12.79 3.94
CA LEU A 187 6.31 -13.20 3.03
C LEU A 187 6.83 -11.97 2.30
N PHE A 188 8.13 -11.72 2.36
CA PHE A 188 8.78 -10.59 1.70
C PHE A 188 9.97 -11.07 0.88
N THR A 189 9.99 -10.74 -0.44
CA THR A 189 11.07 -11.10 -1.36
C THR A 189 11.93 -9.90 -1.74
N ASN A 190 13.20 -10.16 -2.10
CA ASN A 190 14.07 -9.15 -2.71
C ASN A 190 13.57 -8.78 -4.13
N ALA A 191 14.19 -7.76 -4.72
CA ALA A 191 13.81 -7.25 -6.04
C ALA A 191 13.91 -8.31 -7.14
N GLU A 192 14.94 -9.16 -7.09
CA GLU A 192 15.22 -10.23 -8.04
C GLU A 192 14.34 -11.47 -7.85
N ASP A 193 13.53 -11.50 -6.77
CA ASP A 193 12.66 -12.64 -6.41
C ASP A 193 13.46 -13.96 -6.19
N THR A 194 14.61 -13.86 -5.55
CA THR A 194 15.55 -14.97 -5.30
C THR A 194 15.79 -15.27 -3.82
N LYS A 195 15.41 -14.36 -2.93
CA LYS A 195 15.52 -14.48 -1.47
C LYS A 195 14.20 -14.07 -0.83
N LEU A 196 13.88 -14.71 0.29
CA LEU A 196 12.64 -14.48 1.03
C LEU A 196 12.94 -14.34 2.53
N LEU A 197 12.33 -13.35 3.15
CA LEU A 197 12.19 -13.20 4.60
C LEU A 197 10.73 -13.54 4.96
N ALA A 198 10.54 -14.43 5.93
CA ALA A 198 9.21 -14.73 6.47
C ALA A 198 9.04 -14.12 7.86
N GLU A 199 7.85 -13.62 8.13
CA GLU A 199 7.45 -13.12 9.44
C GLU A 199 6.25 -13.93 9.92
N LEU A 200 6.35 -14.53 11.11
CA LEU A 200 5.30 -15.31 11.72
C LEU A 200 4.70 -14.51 12.88
N THR A 201 3.45 -14.12 12.76
CA THR A 201 2.74 -13.54 13.90
C THR A 201 2.09 -14.65 14.70
N VAL A 202 2.45 -14.77 15.98
CA VAL A 202 1.89 -15.75 16.91
C VAL A 202 0.99 -15.06 17.93
N GLN A 203 0.00 -15.80 18.47
CA GLN A 203 -0.92 -15.30 19.48
C GLN A 203 -0.22 -15.14 20.83
N GLU A 204 -0.74 -14.23 21.68
CA GLU A 204 -0.19 -13.87 22.99
C GLU A 204 -0.05 -15.06 23.97
N GLU A 205 0.96 -14.99 24.84
CA GLU A 205 1.16 -15.91 25.96
C GLU A 205 -0.09 -15.97 26.88
N GLY A 206 -0.71 -17.12 26.99
CA GLY A 206 -1.95 -17.37 27.74
C GLY A 206 -2.97 -18.15 26.92
N CYS A 207 -2.92 -18.01 25.59
CA CYS A 207 -3.58 -18.89 24.63
C CYS A 207 -2.59 -19.86 23.97
N TRP A 208 -1.29 -19.75 24.28
CA TRP A 208 -0.22 -20.56 23.70
C TRP A 208 -0.34 -22.02 24.17
N ARG A 209 -0.75 -22.89 23.29
CA ARG A 209 -0.92 -24.32 23.57
C ARG A 209 0.15 -25.19 22.90
N GLY A 210 1.02 -24.57 22.07
CA GLY A 210 2.10 -25.24 21.36
C GLY A 210 3.39 -25.31 22.17
N ARG A 211 4.26 -26.28 21.84
CA ARG A 211 5.62 -26.36 22.39
C ARG A 211 6.53 -25.50 21.53
N LYS A 212 7.54 -24.82 22.14
CA LYS A 212 8.59 -24.11 21.35
C LYS A 212 9.24 -25.01 20.30
N SER A 213 9.32 -26.31 20.57
CA SER A 213 9.79 -27.31 19.61
C SER A 213 8.98 -27.34 18.31
N ASP A 214 7.67 -27.08 18.36
CA ASP A 214 6.79 -27.17 17.21
C ASP A 214 7.02 -26.01 16.23
N LEU A 215 7.29 -24.80 16.77
CA LEU A 215 7.62 -23.62 15.96
C LEU A 215 8.98 -23.78 15.27
N ALA A 216 10.01 -24.24 16.02
CA ALA A 216 11.33 -24.49 15.42
C ALA A 216 11.29 -25.58 14.34
N GLN A 217 10.51 -26.63 14.55
CA GLN A 217 10.31 -27.68 13.54
C GLN A 217 9.59 -27.14 12.30
N PHE A 218 8.56 -26.32 12.49
CA PHE A 218 7.89 -25.66 11.36
C PHE A 218 8.85 -24.76 10.57
N VAL A 219 9.68 -23.97 11.24
CA VAL A 219 10.69 -23.12 10.57
C VAL A 219 11.69 -23.97 9.78
N ILE A 220 12.15 -25.08 10.31
CA ILE A 220 13.04 -26.02 9.62
C ILE A 220 12.34 -26.59 8.37
N ALA A 221 11.08 -27.04 8.51
CA ALA A 221 10.29 -27.58 7.43
C ALA A 221 10.05 -26.54 6.32
N LEU A 222 9.70 -25.29 6.69
CA LEU A 222 9.52 -24.20 5.74
C LEU A 222 10.80 -23.91 4.96
N ARG A 223 11.95 -23.78 5.64
CA ARG A 223 13.26 -23.54 4.99
C ARG A 223 13.73 -24.70 4.13
N THR A 224 13.31 -25.94 4.46
CA THR A 224 13.58 -27.11 3.62
C THR A 224 12.72 -27.10 2.37
N ALA A 225 11.43 -26.75 2.48
CA ALA A 225 10.50 -26.69 1.36
C ALA A 225 10.76 -25.49 0.44
N VAL A 226 11.27 -24.37 1.00
CA VAL A 226 11.58 -23.12 0.28
C VAL A 226 13.00 -22.68 0.66
N PRO A 227 14.04 -23.20 -0.01
CA PRO A 227 15.44 -22.90 0.33
C PRO A 227 15.83 -21.41 0.24
N GLU A 228 15.06 -20.61 -0.51
CA GLU A 228 15.23 -19.16 -0.64
C GLU A 228 14.85 -18.38 0.63
N VAL A 229 14.23 -19.03 1.63
CA VAL A 229 13.95 -18.42 2.93
C VAL A 229 15.26 -18.23 3.69
N THR A 230 15.76 -16.99 3.69
CA THR A 230 17.02 -16.61 4.36
C THR A 230 16.85 -16.44 5.86
N GLY A 231 15.64 -16.07 6.29
CA GLY A 231 15.31 -15.86 7.68
C GLY A 231 13.82 -15.96 7.98
N VAL A 232 13.52 -16.26 9.24
CA VAL A 232 12.16 -16.27 9.78
C VAL A 232 12.17 -15.48 11.08
N ALA A 233 11.40 -14.41 11.14
CA ALA A 233 11.18 -13.62 12.34
C ALA A 233 9.86 -14.02 12.99
N VAL A 234 9.84 -14.13 14.32
CA VAL A 234 8.63 -14.43 15.09
C VAL A 234 8.22 -13.17 15.85
N LEU A 235 7.03 -12.71 15.58
CA LEU A 235 6.42 -11.53 16.17
C LEU A 235 5.26 -11.97 17.09
N HIS A 236 5.18 -11.36 18.27
CA HIS A 236 4.00 -11.52 19.12
C HIS A 236 3.06 -10.34 18.93
N ALA A 237 1.79 -10.62 18.68
CA ALA A 237 0.76 -9.61 18.70
C ALA A 237 0.60 -9.08 20.14
N VAL A 238 0.80 -7.78 20.35
CA VAL A 238 0.63 -7.12 21.63
C VAL A 238 -0.75 -6.44 21.67
N GLY A 239 -1.64 -6.94 22.52
CA GLY A 239 -2.93 -6.30 22.79
C GLY A 239 -4.15 -7.19 22.56
N ARG A 240 -5.06 -7.19 23.54
CA ARG A 240 -6.40 -7.76 23.43
C ARG A 240 -7.34 -6.66 22.91
N GLY A 241 -7.75 -6.75 21.67
CA GLY A 241 -8.77 -5.85 21.14
C GLY A 241 -9.05 -6.06 19.66
N GLU A 242 -10.22 -5.62 19.21
CA GLU A 242 -10.62 -5.60 17.81
C GLU A 242 -9.92 -4.46 17.04
N VAL A 243 -8.60 -4.30 17.21
CA VAL A 243 -7.78 -3.32 16.51
C VAL A 243 -7.47 -3.86 15.13
N GLU A 244 -7.49 -3.02 14.11
CA GLU A 244 -7.05 -3.39 12.78
C GLU A 244 -5.59 -3.84 12.84
N LEU A 245 -5.28 -5.01 12.27
CA LEU A 245 -3.98 -5.68 12.37
C LEU A 245 -2.78 -4.86 11.85
N GLU A 246 -3.04 -3.77 11.13
CA GLU A 246 -2.03 -2.81 10.68
C GLU A 246 -1.45 -1.94 11.80
N GLU A 247 -2.13 -1.86 12.96
CA GLU A 247 -1.77 -0.98 14.09
C GLU A 247 -1.33 -1.75 15.35
N ILE A 248 -1.28 -3.08 15.32
CA ILE A 248 -0.86 -3.84 16.51
C ILE A 248 0.66 -3.71 16.67
N PRO A 249 1.16 -3.14 17.77
CA PRO A 249 2.57 -3.18 18.09
C PRO A 249 2.99 -4.64 18.20
N ALA A 250 3.82 -5.12 17.30
CA ALA A 250 4.36 -6.47 17.35
C ALA A 250 5.75 -6.42 17.98
N GLU A 251 5.99 -7.23 19.00
CA GLU A 251 7.33 -7.40 19.55
C GLU A 251 8.05 -8.53 18.86
N LEU A 252 9.25 -8.24 18.36
CA LEU A 252 10.16 -9.25 17.82
C LEU A 252 10.67 -10.12 18.98
N ARG A 253 10.38 -11.42 18.94
CA ARG A 253 10.73 -12.36 20.01
C ARG A 253 11.84 -13.33 19.65
N GLU A 254 11.87 -13.81 18.43
CA GLU A 254 12.81 -14.85 18.01
C GLU A 254 13.16 -14.67 16.53
N ILE A 255 14.39 -15.00 16.15
CA ILE A 255 14.90 -14.94 14.79
C ILE A 255 15.59 -16.25 14.46
N PHE A 256 15.24 -16.84 13.33
CA PHE A 256 15.88 -18.01 12.76
C PHE A 256 16.56 -17.63 11.43
N GLY A 257 17.86 -17.49 11.43
CA GLY A 257 18.64 -17.04 10.26
C GLY A 257 18.76 -15.52 10.20
N ALA A 258 18.57 -14.92 9.02
CA ALA A 258 18.69 -13.48 8.84
C ALA A 258 17.49 -12.73 9.45
N ASP A 259 17.74 -11.57 10.07
CA ASP A 259 16.72 -10.66 10.62
C ASP A 259 16.31 -9.57 9.64
N TYR A 260 16.93 -9.54 8.46
CA TYR A 260 16.64 -8.59 7.39
C TYR A 260 16.80 -9.23 6.01
N LEU A 261 16.23 -8.57 5.02
CA LEU A 261 16.45 -8.84 3.61
C LEU A 261 17.20 -7.66 2.98
N LEU A 262 18.19 -7.97 2.13
CA LEU A 262 18.79 -6.95 1.26
C LEU A 262 17.91 -6.75 0.05
N TYR A 263 17.43 -5.53 -0.13
CA TYR A 263 16.62 -5.13 -1.27
C TYR A 263 17.40 -4.12 -2.10
N THR A 264 17.70 -4.47 -3.35
CA THR A 264 18.44 -3.60 -4.26
C THR A 264 17.49 -2.86 -5.17
N THR A 265 17.63 -1.54 -5.26
CA THR A 265 16.91 -0.66 -6.18
C THR A 265 17.92 0.31 -6.80
N GLY A 266 17.94 0.42 -8.13
CA GLY A 266 19.04 1.06 -8.83
C GLY A 266 20.38 0.43 -8.44
N ASN A 267 21.31 1.26 -7.96
CA ASN A 267 22.64 0.82 -7.51
C ASN A 267 22.79 0.85 -5.98
N VAL A 268 21.69 0.80 -5.22
CA VAL A 268 21.69 0.87 -3.77
C VAL A 268 21.01 -0.36 -3.19
N SER A 269 21.63 -0.96 -2.18
CA SER A 269 21.08 -2.08 -1.42
C SER A 269 20.63 -1.58 -0.05
N PHE A 270 19.36 -1.80 0.26
CA PHE A 270 18.72 -1.45 1.53
C PHE A 270 18.60 -2.68 2.42
N GLN A 271 18.96 -2.55 3.69
CA GLN A 271 18.56 -3.52 4.71
C GLN A 271 17.10 -3.25 5.09
N VAL A 272 16.25 -4.25 4.97
CA VAL A 272 14.84 -4.17 5.37
C VAL A 272 14.58 -5.29 6.36
N SER A 273 14.49 -4.93 7.64
CA SER A 273 14.24 -5.89 8.71
C SER A 273 12.78 -6.30 8.78
N ALA A 274 12.52 -7.44 9.41
CA ALA A 274 11.18 -7.87 9.77
C ALA A 274 10.44 -6.77 10.55
N GLY A 275 9.14 -6.61 10.29
CA GLY A 275 8.30 -5.56 10.88
C GLY A 275 8.46 -4.17 10.27
N SER A 276 9.41 -3.97 9.35
CA SER A 276 9.60 -2.66 8.71
C SER A 276 8.87 -2.57 7.38
N PHE A 277 8.23 -1.43 7.13
CA PHE A 277 7.61 -1.16 5.83
C PHE A 277 8.67 -1.00 4.73
N PHE A 278 8.35 -1.48 3.53
CA PHE A 278 9.05 -1.17 2.30
C PHE A 278 8.06 -1.19 1.12
N GLN A 279 8.39 -0.49 0.02
CA GLN A 279 7.53 -0.41 -1.16
C GLN A 279 7.29 -1.78 -1.78
N ILE A 280 6.05 -2.06 -2.21
CA ILE A 280 5.62 -3.42 -2.56
C ILE A 280 5.67 -3.76 -4.04
N ASN A 281 5.83 -2.80 -4.93
CA ASN A 281 5.89 -3.04 -6.37
C ASN A 281 7.33 -3.05 -6.86
N ARG A 282 7.89 -4.26 -7.03
CA ARG A 282 9.29 -4.46 -7.42
C ARG A 282 9.68 -3.88 -8.78
N PHE A 283 8.71 -3.51 -9.61
CA PHE A 283 8.96 -2.98 -10.95
C PHE A 283 8.93 -1.44 -11.02
N LEU A 284 8.40 -0.78 -10.00
CA LEU A 284 8.18 0.68 -10.02
C LEU A 284 8.90 1.44 -8.90
N ILE A 285 9.63 0.75 -8.00
CA ILE A 285 10.37 1.41 -6.93
C ILE A 285 11.41 2.36 -7.52
N ASP A 286 12.18 1.93 -8.53
CA ASP A 286 13.19 2.78 -9.18
C ASP A 286 12.57 4.03 -9.80
N LYS A 287 11.41 3.89 -10.46
CA LYS A 287 10.67 5.02 -11.03
C LYS A 287 10.16 5.97 -9.96
N LEU A 288 9.66 5.45 -8.83
CA LEU A 288 9.21 6.26 -7.71
C LEU A 288 10.37 7.09 -7.13
N VAL A 289 11.52 6.46 -6.93
CA VAL A 289 12.75 7.14 -6.46
C VAL A 289 13.21 8.20 -7.46
N GLU A 290 13.23 7.89 -8.75
CA GLU A 290 13.56 8.84 -9.82
C GLU A 290 12.67 10.08 -9.78
N LEU A 291 11.35 9.91 -9.69
CA LEU A 291 10.39 11.03 -9.63
C LEU A 291 10.59 11.94 -8.43
N VAL A 292 11.08 11.40 -7.32
CA VAL A 292 11.32 12.17 -6.09
C VAL A 292 12.68 12.89 -6.12
N SER A 293 13.72 12.29 -6.70
CA SER A 293 15.10 12.76 -6.57
C SER A 293 15.71 13.33 -7.84
N ALA A 294 15.34 12.86 -9.05
CA ALA A 294 15.99 13.28 -10.28
C ALA A 294 15.78 14.77 -10.60
N GLY A 295 16.85 15.42 -11.02
CA GLY A 295 16.84 16.86 -11.34
C GLY A 295 16.69 17.76 -10.12
N ARG A 296 16.84 17.22 -8.92
CA ARG A 296 16.83 17.93 -7.65
C ARG A 296 18.23 17.98 -7.08
N SER A 297 18.70 19.16 -6.70
CA SER A 297 20.00 19.35 -6.06
C SER A 297 19.99 20.60 -5.20
N GLY A 298 20.87 20.67 -4.21
CA GLY A 298 20.94 21.82 -3.33
C GLY A 298 21.87 21.65 -2.13
N GLY A 299 21.75 22.58 -1.21
CA GLY A 299 22.50 22.56 0.04
C GLY A 299 21.87 21.59 1.06
N TYR A 300 20.54 21.66 1.23
CA TYR A 300 19.84 20.88 2.24
C TYR A 300 18.49 20.38 1.73
N ALA A 301 18.23 19.08 1.91
CA ALA A 301 16.92 18.47 1.71
C ALA A 301 16.39 17.89 3.02
N LEU A 302 15.07 17.83 3.17
CA LEU A 302 14.39 17.21 4.30
C LEU A 302 13.47 16.10 3.79
N ASP A 303 13.70 14.87 4.26
CA ASP A 303 12.87 13.68 3.99
C ASP A 303 12.03 13.38 5.23
N VAL A 304 10.74 13.57 5.14
CA VAL A 304 9.78 13.42 6.23
C VAL A 304 8.97 12.16 6.04
N TYR A 305 8.83 11.38 7.10
CA TYR A 305 8.35 9.99 7.05
C TYR A 305 9.32 9.11 6.28
N ALA A 306 10.63 9.25 6.61
CA ALA A 306 11.73 8.71 5.82
C ALA A 306 11.74 7.17 5.71
N GLY A 307 11.02 6.48 6.57
CA GLY A 307 10.92 5.04 6.55
C GLY A 307 12.29 4.37 6.70
N THR A 308 12.59 3.43 5.81
CA THR A 308 13.90 2.76 5.76
C THR A 308 14.99 3.57 5.05
N GLY A 309 14.70 4.80 4.62
CA GLY A 309 15.64 5.70 3.96
C GLY A 309 15.64 5.65 2.43
N LEU A 310 14.57 5.13 1.82
CA LEU A 310 14.49 4.98 0.36
C LEU A 310 14.77 6.30 -0.38
N PHE A 311 14.10 7.38 0.01
CA PHE A 311 14.31 8.69 -0.57
C PHE A 311 15.52 9.40 0.02
N SER A 312 15.76 9.28 1.33
CA SER A 312 16.91 9.89 1.98
C SER A 312 18.23 9.54 1.31
N VAL A 313 18.45 8.26 0.98
CA VAL A 313 19.67 7.78 0.30
C VAL A 313 19.78 8.30 -1.13
N ALA A 314 18.68 8.42 -1.83
CA ALA A 314 18.66 8.99 -3.18
C ALA A 314 18.98 10.49 -3.15
N LEU A 315 18.36 11.24 -2.23
CA LEU A 315 18.61 12.68 -2.03
C LEU A 315 20.03 12.97 -1.57
N ALA A 316 20.64 12.08 -0.77
CA ALA A 316 22.02 12.24 -0.29
C ALA A 316 23.07 12.25 -1.41
N LYS A 317 22.73 11.79 -2.62
CA LYS A 317 23.61 11.88 -3.80
C LYS A 317 23.58 13.26 -4.45
N GLU A 318 22.48 13.98 -4.27
CA GLU A 318 22.18 15.23 -4.98
C GLU A 318 22.29 16.48 -4.07
N PHE A 319 22.18 16.27 -2.74
CA PHE A 319 22.22 17.33 -1.75
C PHE A 319 23.45 17.18 -0.85
N ARG A 320 24.02 18.33 -0.45
CA ARG A 320 25.17 18.34 0.46
C ARG A 320 24.83 17.72 1.82
N GLU A 321 23.62 17.93 2.28
CA GLU A 321 23.09 17.42 3.55
C GLU A 321 21.62 17.05 3.39
N VAL A 322 21.17 15.97 4.06
CA VAL A 322 19.77 15.55 4.12
C VAL A 322 19.37 15.37 5.58
N GLY A 323 18.25 15.93 5.98
CA GLY A 323 17.60 15.57 7.24
C GLY A 323 16.59 14.46 6.98
N ALA A 324 16.58 13.39 7.77
CA ALA A 324 15.62 12.30 7.65
C ALA A 324 14.87 12.11 8.97
N VAL A 325 13.54 12.27 8.94
CA VAL A 325 12.65 12.22 10.11
C VAL A 325 11.80 10.96 10.05
N GLU A 326 11.91 10.09 11.07
CA GLU A 326 11.15 8.84 11.18
C GLU A 326 10.80 8.57 12.64
N SER A 327 9.55 8.34 12.94
CA SER A 327 9.08 8.14 14.33
C SER A 327 9.15 6.69 14.79
N CYS A 328 8.94 5.72 13.88
CA CYS A 328 8.89 4.30 14.23
C CYS A 328 10.26 3.74 14.59
N PRO A 329 10.48 3.22 15.81
CA PRO A 329 11.80 2.72 16.23
C PRO A 329 12.32 1.55 15.40
N PHE A 330 11.44 0.70 14.89
CA PHE A 330 11.82 -0.44 14.04
C PHE A 330 12.36 0.02 12.70
N THR A 331 11.64 0.90 12.05
CA THR A 331 11.99 1.46 10.75
C THR A 331 13.21 2.38 10.87
N PHE A 332 13.32 3.15 11.95
CA PHE A 332 14.47 4.02 12.22
C PHE A 332 15.80 3.25 12.35
N ARG A 333 15.80 2.02 12.87
CA ARG A 333 17.01 1.17 12.89
C ARG A 333 17.50 0.82 11.48
N ASN A 334 16.58 0.61 10.54
CA ASN A 334 16.97 0.41 9.13
C ASN A 334 17.45 1.71 8.52
N LEU A 335 16.79 2.83 8.81
CA LEU A 335 17.22 4.16 8.38
C LEU A 335 18.69 4.42 8.76
N MET A 336 19.06 4.16 10.03
CA MET A 336 20.45 4.31 10.52
C MET A 336 21.46 3.42 9.78
N ARG A 337 21.05 2.23 9.33
CA ARG A 337 21.94 1.28 8.63
C ARG A 337 22.08 1.60 7.15
N ASN A 338 21.06 2.20 6.56
CA ASN A 338 20.98 2.42 5.13
C ASN A 338 21.52 3.78 4.69
N CYS A 339 21.46 4.79 5.56
CA CYS A 339 21.81 6.16 5.21
C CYS A 339 23.32 6.42 5.26
N PRO A 340 23.88 7.19 4.30
CA PRO A 340 25.26 7.65 4.31
C PRO A 340 25.48 8.78 5.35
N GLU A 341 26.74 9.15 5.58
CA GLU A 341 27.17 10.10 6.62
C GLU A 341 26.61 11.52 6.46
N ASN A 342 26.25 11.94 5.24
CA ASN A 342 25.65 13.26 4.99
C ASN A 342 24.14 13.29 5.25
N VAL A 343 23.55 12.21 5.81
CA VAL A 343 22.17 12.19 6.26
C VAL A 343 22.10 12.31 7.77
N ARG A 344 21.51 13.39 8.27
CA ARG A 344 21.20 13.55 9.70
C ARG A 344 19.88 12.87 10.04
N LEU A 345 19.87 12.06 11.06
CA LEU A 345 18.76 11.21 11.44
C LEU A 345 18.05 11.73 12.68
N TYR A 346 16.71 11.83 12.61
CA TYR A 346 15.87 12.33 13.68
C TYR A 346 14.78 11.30 13.99
N GLN A 347 14.84 10.67 15.19
CA GLN A 347 13.83 9.72 15.66
C GLN A 347 12.72 10.45 16.43
N GLN A 348 11.81 11.07 15.71
CA GLN A 348 10.68 11.82 16.29
C GLN A 348 9.56 11.94 15.27
N SER A 349 8.38 12.36 15.72
CA SER A 349 7.27 12.70 14.82
C SER A 349 7.52 14.04 14.13
N MET A 350 6.85 14.28 12.98
CA MET A 350 6.97 15.56 12.29
C MET A 350 6.31 16.69 13.06
N GLU A 351 5.31 16.42 13.86
CA GLU A 351 4.62 17.37 14.73
C GLU A 351 5.55 17.94 15.81
N GLU A 352 6.55 17.15 16.21
CA GLU A 352 7.54 17.52 17.22
C GLU A 352 8.84 18.06 16.61
N PHE A 353 9.02 17.88 15.29
CA PHE A 353 10.25 18.25 14.61
C PHE A 353 10.35 19.75 14.40
N ILE A 354 11.46 20.32 14.84
CA ILE A 354 11.80 21.74 14.61
C ILE A 354 12.71 21.83 13.40
N VAL A 355 12.26 22.51 12.37
CA VAL A 355 13.06 22.79 11.17
C VAL A 355 14.07 23.88 11.50
N GLU A 356 15.33 23.49 11.79
CA GLU A 356 16.40 24.43 12.19
C GLU A 356 16.95 25.26 11.02
N ALA A 357 16.94 24.68 9.82
CA ALA A 357 17.44 25.34 8.61
C ALA A 357 16.41 25.21 7.49
N LYS A 358 16.28 26.25 6.66
CA LYS A 358 15.38 26.26 5.51
C LYS A 358 15.86 25.25 4.46
N PRO A 359 15.06 24.19 4.15
CA PRO A 359 15.44 23.23 3.11
C PRO A 359 15.27 23.83 1.71
N ASP A 360 16.07 23.38 0.75
CA ASP A 360 15.88 23.64 -0.68
C ASP A 360 14.77 22.74 -1.26
N LEU A 361 14.58 21.56 -0.64
CA LEU A 361 13.54 20.59 -0.98
C LEU A 361 13.02 19.91 0.29
N VAL A 362 11.71 19.76 0.40
CA VAL A 362 11.09 18.83 1.34
C VAL A 362 10.40 17.71 0.57
N VAL A 363 10.66 16.47 0.95
CA VAL A 363 9.96 15.27 0.48
C VAL A 363 9.10 14.76 1.62
N VAL A 364 7.86 14.40 1.33
CA VAL A 364 6.93 13.81 2.30
C VAL A 364 6.26 12.57 1.71
N ASP A 365 6.25 11.46 2.47
CA ASP A 365 5.56 10.20 2.14
C ASP A 365 4.75 9.75 3.37
N PRO A 366 3.68 10.48 3.74
CA PRO A 366 2.92 10.22 4.96
C PRO A 366 2.10 8.93 4.85
N PRO A 367 1.66 8.36 5.99
CA PRO A 367 0.70 7.26 6.00
C PRO A 367 -0.64 7.69 5.37
N ARG A 368 -1.59 6.77 5.20
CA ARG A 368 -2.91 7.03 4.58
C ARG A 368 -3.70 8.19 5.18
N ALA A 369 -3.46 8.53 6.44
CA ALA A 369 -4.07 9.69 7.08
C ALA A 369 -3.65 11.04 6.46
N GLY A 370 -2.58 11.05 5.66
CA GLY A 370 -1.98 12.25 5.09
C GLY A 370 -1.13 13.02 6.11
N LEU A 371 -0.75 14.25 5.78
CA LEU A 371 0.03 15.14 6.65
C LEU A 371 -0.76 15.60 7.88
N GLY A 372 -2.06 15.76 7.73
CA GLY A 372 -2.86 16.46 8.71
C GLY A 372 -2.67 17.98 8.67
N GLN A 373 -3.56 18.70 9.36
CA GLN A 373 -3.60 20.17 9.29
C GLN A 373 -2.30 20.80 9.81
N SER A 374 -1.81 20.37 10.98
CA SER A 374 -0.65 20.94 11.65
C SER A 374 0.64 20.83 10.84
N VAL A 375 0.92 19.64 10.28
CA VAL A 375 2.12 19.41 9.46
C VAL A 375 2.02 20.16 8.13
N ALA A 376 0.84 20.17 7.49
CA ALA A 376 0.63 20.92 6.25
C ALA A 376 0.84 22.43 6.46
N GLU A 377 0.38 23.01 7.56
CA GLU A 377 0.62 24.42 7.93
C GLU A 377 2.10 24.69 8.25
N LEU A 378 2.77 23.79 8.95
CA LEU A 378 4.21 23.86 9.21
C LEU A 378 5.01 23.94 7.89
N LEU A 379 4.73 23.05 6.95
CA LEU A 379 5.35 23.04 5.63
C LEU A 379 5.01 24.31 4.83
N ALA A 380 3.76 24.76 4.89
CA ALA A 380 3.30 25.98 4.23
C ALA A 380 4.06 27.25 4.69
N THR A 381 4.44 27.27 5.97
CA THR A 381 5.17 28.40 6.58
C THR A 381 6.68 28.26 6.58
N SER A 382 7.23 27.07 6.27
CA SER A 382 8.69 26.77 6.26
C SER A 382 9.48 27.65 5.29
N GLY A 383 8.81 28.20 4.28
CA GLY A 383 9.46 29.00 3.22
C GLY A 383 10.29 28.17 2.24
N THR A 384 10.20 26.84 2.29
CA THR A 384 10.85 25.92 1.36
C THR A 384 10.43 26.24 -0.08
N PRO A 385 11.35 26.35 -1.05
CA PRO A 385 10.98 26.67 -2.43
C PRO A 385 10.31 25.50 -3.17
N ARG A 386 10.55 24.26 -2.74
CA ARG A 386 10.06 23.04 -3.40
C ARG A 386 9.58 21.99 -2.40
N ILE A 387 8.42 21.40 -2.67
CA ILE A 387 7.89 20.28 -1.90
C ILE A 387 7.51 19.16 -2.88
N THR A 388 7.91 17.93 -2.59
CA THR A 388 7.46 16.73 -3.29
C THR A 388 6.59 15.92 -2.33
N CYS A 389 5.31 15.76 -2.67
CA CYS A 389 4.36 14.95 -1.92
C CYS A 389 4.17 13.59 -2.61
N VAL A 390 4.52 12.52 -1.93
CA VAL A 390 4.14 11.15 -2.29
C VAL A 390 2.90 10.78 -1.49
N SER A 391 1.92 10.11 -2.09
CA SER A 391 0.70 9.75 -1.37
C SER A 391 -0.02 8.57 -1.99
N CYS A 392 -0.44 7.64 -1.15
CA CYS A 392 -1.27 6.50 -1.52
C CYS A 392 -2.79 6.73 -1.36
N ASP A 393 -3.20 7.92 -0.90
CA ASP A 393 -4.62 8.31 -0.73
C ASP A 393 -4.91 9.67 -1.38
N PRO A 394 -5.65 9.72 -2.49
CA PRO A 394 -5.92 10.97 -3.21
C PRO A 394 -6.82 11.93 -2.44
N ALA A 395 -7.61 11.47 -1.46
CA ALA A 395 -8.52 12.35 -0.72
C ALA A 395 -7.79 13.13 0.37
N THR A 396 -6.92 12.45 1.14
CA THR A 396 -6.06 13.10 2.13
C THR A 396 -5.03 14.00 1.45
N LEU A 397 -4.45 13.54 0.34
CA LEU A 397 -3.57 14.36 -0.49
C LEU A 397 -4.25 15.67 -0.94
N ALA A 398 -5.47 15.58 -1.49
CA ALA A 398 -6.20 16.77 -1.94
C ALA A 398 -6.45 17.79 -0.82
N ARG A 399 -6.76 17.31 0.38
CA ARG A 399 -6.91 18.15 1.58
C ARG A 399 -5.58 18.84 1.93
N ASP A 400 -4.48 18.09 1.98
CA ASP A 400 -3.17 18.61 2.37
C ASP A 400 -2.65 19.62 1.32
N LEU A 401 -2.82 19.33 0.04
CA LEU A 401 -2.48 20.23 -1.07
C LEU A 401 -3.29 21.55 -1.02
N THR A 402 -4.52 21.53 -0.50
CA THR A 402 -5.31 22.76 -0.34
C THR A 402 -4.60 23.76 0.57
N VAL A 403 -4.05 23.30 1.69
CA VAL A 403 -3.29 24.14 2.63
C VAL A 403 -2.04 24.73 1.96
N LEU A 404 -1.30 23.89 1.24
CA LEU A 404 -0.07 24.32 0.56
C LEU A 404 -0.36 25.32 -0.57
N THR A 405 -1.36 25.06 -1.40
CA THR A 405 -1.68 25.94 -2.53
C THR A 405 -2.26 27.29 -2.07
N GLN A 406 -3.07 27.31 -1.02
CA GLN A 406 -3.54 28.55 -0.40
C GLN A 406 -2.40 29.39 0.19
N SER A 407 -1.27 28.77 0.53
CA SER A 407 -0.07 29.41 1.06
C SER A 407 0.93 29.84 -0.02
N GLY A 408 0.54 29.77 -1.29
CA GLY A 408 1.33 30.29 -2.43
C GLY A 408 2.14 29.24 -3.18
N TYR A 409 2.04 27.95 -2.84
CA TYR A 409 2.60 26.90 -3.68
C TYR A 409 1.73 26.66 -4.92
N ARG A 410 2.36 26.38 -6.03
CA ARG A 410 1.69 25.94 -7.28
C ARG A 410 2.13 24.52 -7.64
N ILE A 411 1.24 23.75 -8.17
CA ILE A 411 1.56 22.41 -8.67
C ILE A 411 2.32 22.54 -9.98
N GLU A 412 3.51 21.97 -10.01
CA GLU A 412 4.38 21.92 -11.20
C GLU A 412 4.12 20.68 -12.04
N GLU A 413 4.13 19.49 -11.39
CA GLU A 413 3.87 18.22 -12.04
C GLU A 413 2.99 17.31 -11.18
N VAL A 414 2.22 16.47 -11.85
CA VAL A 414 1.35 15.44 -11.24
C VAL A 414 1.66 14.10 -11.88
N HIS A 415 2.11 13.15 -11.07
CA HIS A 415 2.39 11.80 -11.51
C HIS A 415 1.46 10.81 -10.80
N LEU A 416 0.89 9.89 -11.57
CA LEU A 416 0.26 8.67 -11.08
C LEU A 416 1.26 7.52 -11.29
N VAL A 417 1.71 6.91 -10.21
CA VAL A 417 2.59 5.74 -10.24
C VAL A 417 1.77 4.53 -9.84
N ASP A 418 1.49 3.63 -10.78
CA ASP A 418 0.61 2.50 -10.47
C ASP A 418 1.33 1.41 -9.66
N MET A 419 1.65 1.74 -8.41
CA MET A 419 2.27 0.82 -7.45
C MET A 419 1.38 -0.40 -7.13
N PHE A 420 0.08 -0.30 -7.41
CA PHE A 420 -0.93 -1.28 -7.01
C PHE A 420 -1.85 -1.70 -8.18
N PRO A 421 -1.30 -2.25 -9.28
CA PRO A 421 -2.14 -2.79 -10.36
C PRO A 421 -3.24 -3.73 -9.85
N GLN A 422 -4.37 -3.79 -10.55
CA GLN A 422 -5.55 -4.61 -10.21
C GLN A 422 -6.34 -4.16 -8.98
N THR A 423 -5.84 -3.18 -8.22
CA THR A 423 -6.47 -2.71 -6.97
C THR A 423 -7.02 -1.29 -7.11
N LEU A 424 -7.81 -0.87 -6.12
CA LEU A 424 -8.36 0.49 -6.04
C LEU A 424 -7.32 1.56 -5.64
N HIS A 425 -6.16 1.14 -5.13
CA HIS A 425 -5.16 2.07 -4.59
C HIS A 425 -4.53 2.92 -5.69
N ILE A 426 -4.27 4.18 -5.37
CA ILE A 426 -3.68 5.18 -6.25
C ILE A 426 -2.45 5.73 -5.53
N GLU A 427 -1.27 5.53 -6.12
CA GLU A 427 -0.05 6.19 -5.68
C GLU A 427 0.19 7.39 -6.57
N SER A 428 0.53 8.52 -5.98
CA SER A 428 0.77 9.76 -6.71
C SER A 428 1.97 10.52 -6.17
N VAL A 429 2.70 11.18 -7.07
CA VAL A 429 3.78 12.10 -6.73
C VAL A 429 3.41 13.47 -7.26
N ILE A 430 3.31 14.45 -6.37
CA ILE A 430 2.98 15.84 -6.71
C ILE A 430 4.18 16.72 -6.41
N GLN A 431 4.63 17.44 -7.41
CA GLN A 431 5.73 18.38 -7.30
C GLN A 431 5.19 19.80 -7.18
N LEU A 432 5.60 20.49 -6.12
CA LEU A 432 5.16 21.85 -5.84
C LEU A 432 6.36 22.80 -5.81
N VAL A 433 6.12 24.00 -6.30
CA VAL A 433 7.08 25.11 -6.27
C VAL A 433 6.40 26.37 -5.75
N ARG A 434 7.18 27.24 -5.12
CA ARG A 434 6.72 28.52 -4.58
C ARG A 434 7.29 29.68 -5.35
#